data_8bcfd3d5d459a549c372171fb5f9f0c4
#
_entry.id   8bcfd3d5d459a549c372171fb5f9f0c4
#
_cell.length_a   1.000
_cell.length_b   1.000
_cell.length_c   1.000
_cell.angle_alpha   90.00
_cell.angle_beta   90.00
_cell.angle_gamma   90.00
#
_symmetry.space_group_name_H-M   'P 1'
#
loop_
_entity.id
_entity.type
_entity.pdbx_description
1 polymer ?
#
loop_
_entity_poly.entity_id
_entity_poly.type
_entity_poly.pdbx_seq_one_letter_code
_entity_poly.pdbx_strand_id
1 'polypeptide(L)'
;MATTFVDYTGDGNATKSFSFPSIKEADVKVEVDNVLKTSGNHYNITSYTTTGGGNVVFTAGNIPSNPAKIRIRRDTDVDNALATYVAGSSVKAGDLNNNQKQILYAAQEEQNVVNATSSVAGFMSHTDKAKLDGIETAATADQTASEIRTLVESASDSNVFTDADHTKLNGIESATAVS
;
A
#
# COMPACT_ATOMS: atom_id res chain seq x y z
N MET A 1 8.13 18.80 -5.54
CA MET A 1 8.74 17.47 -5.27
C MET A 1 8.99 16.81 -6.61
N ALA A 2 10.13 16.14 -6.80
CA ALA A 2 10.42 15.47 -8.07
C ALA A 2 9.50 14.24 -8.23
N THR A 3 8.94 14.08 -9.43
CA THR A 3 8.12 12.90 -9.75
C THR A 3 9.02 11.68 -9.89
N THR A 4 8.74 10.61 -9.16
CA THR A 4 9.48 9.34 -9.20
C THR A 4 8.61 8.15 -9.59
N PHE A 5 7.32 8.37 -9.74
CA PHE A 5 6.36 7.35 -10.18
C PHE A 5 5.18 7.98 -10.93
N VAL A 6 4.43 7.16 -11.63
CA VAL A 6 3.14 7.48 -12.22
C VAL A 6 2.19 6.29 -12.05
N ASP A 7 0.94 6.59 -11.73
CA ASP A 7 -0.10 5.60 -11.53
C ASP A 7 -1.14 5.65 -12.65
N TYR A 8 -1.60 4.48 -13.07
CA TYR A 8 -2.66 4.29 -14.05
C TYR A 8 -3.69 3.28 -13.54
N THR A 9 -4.88 3.35 -14.08
CA THR A 9 -5.84 2.25 -14.02
C THR A 9 -5.79 1.50 -15.35
N GLY A 10 -5.86 0.18 -15.30
CA GLY A 10 -5.95 -0.67 -16.49
C GLY A 10 -7.17 -0.28 -17.34
N ASP A 11 -6.99 -0.16 -18.63
CA ASP A 11 -8.00 0.26 -19.61
C ASP A 11 -7.95 -0.62 -20.87
N GLY A 12 -7.17 -1.72 -20.82
CA GLY A 12 -6.91 -2.58 -21.97
C GLY A 12 -5.92 -2.00 -23.00
N ASN A 13 -5.38 -0.79 -22.76
CA ASN A 13 -4.32 -0.24 -23.61
C ASN A 13 -2.96 -0.78 -23.15
N ALA A 14 -2.24 -1.38 -24.08
CA ALA A 14 -0.93 -1.97 -23.82
C ALA A 14 0.16 -0.94 -23.45
N THR A 15 0.01 0.33 -23.85
CA THR A 15 1.06 1.34 -23.68
C THR A 15 0.73 2.33 -22.58
N LYS A 16 1.68 2.55 -21.66
CA LYS A 16 1.62 3.56 -20.59
C LYS A 16 2.90 4.37 -20.58
N SER A 17 2.79 5.70 -20.63
CA SER A 17 3.96 6.60 -20.64
C SER A 17 4.42 6.95 -19.23
N PHE A 18 5.70 7.27 -19.08
CA PHE A 18 6.26 7.89 -17.90
C PHE A 18 7.27 8.96 -18.29
N SER A 19 7.39 10.01 -17.44
CA SER A 19 8.23 11.17 -17.75
C SER A 19 9.30 11.47 -16.69
N PHE A 20 9.43 10.63 -15.68
CA PHE A 20 10.47 10.83 -14.67
C PHE A 20 11.84 10.35 -15.20
N PRO A 21 12.94 11.06 -14.84
CA PRO A 21 14.28 10.65 -15.21
C PRO A 21 14.75 9.44 -14.38
N SER A 22 15.62 8.61 -14.97
CA SER A 22 16.29 7.50 -14.27
C SER A 22 17.74 7.36 -14.76
N ILE A 23 18.59 6.66 -14.02
CA ILE A 23 19.99 6.47 -14.40
C ILE A 23 20.10 5.47 -15.56
N LYS A 24 19.38 4.36 -15.44
CA LYS A 24 19.32 3.29 -16.44
C LYS A 24 17.89 2.79 -16.60
N GLU A 25 17.59 2.17 -17.71
CA GLU A 25 16.27 1.60 -18.00
C GLU A 25 15.86 0.56 -16.94
N ALA A 26 16.81 -0.23 -16.44
CA ALA A 26 16.57 -1.24 -15.43
C ALA A 26 16.08 -0.69 -14.08
N ASP A 27 16.26 0.62 -13.82
CA ASP A 27 15.75 1.29 -12.62
C ASP A 27 14.24 1.57 -12.73
N VAL A 28 13.63 1.39 -13.90
CA VAL A 28 12.19 1.55 -14.09
C VAL A 28 11.50 0.23 -13.76
N LYS A 29 10.66 0.25 -12.73
CA LYS A 29 9.88 -0.90 -12.26
C LYS A 29 8.40 -0.70 -12.54
N VAL A 30 7.72 -1.78 -12.85
CA VAL A 30 6.28 -1.80 -13.13
C VAL A 30 5.60 -2.77 -12.17
N GLU A 31 4.58 -2.29 -11.49
CA GLU A 31 3.71 -3.08 -10.63
C GLU A 31 2.29 -3.07 -11.18
N VAL A 32 1.61 -4.20 -11.08
CA VAL A 32 0.18 -4.32 -11.37
C VAL A 32 -0.47 -4.97 -10.18
N ASP A 33 -1.43 -4.27 -9.57
CA ASP A 33 -2.09 -4.67 -8.31
C ASP A 33 -1.08 -4.96 -7.19
N ASN A 34 -0.05 -4.10 -7.06
CA ASN A 34 1.07 -4.21 -6.13
C ASN A 34 1.97 -5.44 -6.34
N VAL A 35 1.88 -6.10 -7.48
CA VAL A 35 2.76 -7.22 -7.86
C VAL A 35 3.77 -6.74 -8.88
N LEU A 36 5.06 -6.81 -8.53
CA LEU A 36 6.16 -6.44 -9.43
C LEU A 36 6.16 -7.33 -10.67
N LYS A 37 6.23 -6.70 -11.82
CA LYS A 37 6.28 -7.36 -13.14
C LYS A 37 7.72 -7.40 -13.67
N THR A 38 8.03 -8.43 -14.42
CA THR A 38 9.38 -8.65 -14.98
C THR A 38 9.46 -8.05 -16.39
N SER A 39 10.44 -7.18 -16.61
CA SER A 39 10.77 -6.67 -17.94
C SER A 39 11.20 -7.80 -18.87
N GLY A 40 10.85 -7.70 -20.15
CA GLY A 40 11.05 -8.75 -21.15
C GLY A 40 9.97 -9.82 -21.18
N ASN A 41 9.36 -10.17 -20.03
CA ASN A 41 8.30 -11.17 -19.96
C ASN A 41 6.90 -10.54 -19.95
N HIS A 42 6.67 -9.58 -19.06
CA HIS A 42 5.35 -8.96 -18.85
C HIS A 42 5.21 -7.64 -19.60
N TYR A 43 6.30 -6.93 -19.79
CA TYR A 43 6.35 -5.66 -20.49
C TYR A 43 7.73 -5.41 -21.08
N ASN A 44 7.82 -4.47 -22.04
CA ASN A 44 9.06 -3.90 -22.52
C ASN A 44 9.02 -2.38 -22.34
N ILE A 45 10.19 -1.75 -22.25
CA ILE A 45 10.31 -0.30 -22.27
C ILE A 45 10.74 0.13 -23.65
N THR A 46 10.11 1.17 -24.17
CA THR A 46 10.39 1.73 -25.50
C THR A 46 10.56 3.25 -25.42
N SER A 47 11.25 3.83 -26.38
CA SER A 47 11.51 5.27 -26.43
C SER A 47 12.13 5.83 -25.13
N TYR A 48 12.91 5.01 -24.45
CA TYR A 48 13.54 5.37 -23.18
C TYR A 48 14.62 6.43 -23.36
N THR A 49 14.62 7.41 -22.46
CA THR A 49 15.69 8.36 -22.26
C THR A 49 15.96 8.56 -20.78
N THR A 50 17.22 8.75 -20.40
CA THR A 50 17.61 8.94 -18.99
C THR A 50 17.05 10.21 -18.34
N THR A 51 16.57 11.16 -19.15
CA THR A 51 16.07 12.47 -18.69
C THR A 51 14.59 12.66 -18.90
N GLY A 52 13.97 11.99 -19.87
CA GLY A 52 12.59 12.22 -20.29
C GLY A 52 11.65 11.03 -20.06
N GLY A 53 12.16 9.92 -19.51
CA GLY A 53 11.33 8.72 -19.32
C GLY A 53 11.17 7.90 -20.59
N GLY A 54 9.98 7.33 -20.80
CA GLY A 54 9.68 6.45 -21.93
C GLY A 54 8.26 5.89 -21.88
N ASN A 55 8.06 4.75 -22.56
CA ASN A 55 6.79 4.04 -22.58
C ASN A 55 6.99 2.59 -22.09
N VAL A 56 6.14 2.16 -21.17
CA VAL A 56 5.95 0.76 -20.84
C VAL A 56 4.95 0.18 -21.84
N VAL A 57 5.31 -0.90 -22.51
CA VAL A 57 4.45 -1.62 -23.45
C VAL A 57 4.25 -3.04 -22.93
N PHE A 58 3.06 -3.35 -22.43
CA PHE A 58 2.72 -4.68 -21.94
C PHE A 58 2.69 -5.70 -23.07
N THR A 59 3.23 -6.88 -22.83
CA THR A 59 3.19 -8.00 -23.78
C THR A 59 1.78 -8.58 -23.90
N ALA A 60 1.51 -9.26 -25.00
CA ALA A 60 0.24 -9.94 -25.23
C ALA A 60 -0.08 -10.90 -24.05
N GLY A 61 -1.30 -10.85 -23.54
CA GLY A 61 -1.73 -11.63 -22.36
C GLY A 61 -1.41 -11.00 -21.00
N ASN A 62 -0.61 -9.93 -20.97
CA ASN A 62 -0.27 -9.21 -19.73
C ASN A 62 -0.84 -7.79 -19.68
N ILE A 63 -1.67 -7.40 -20.65
CA ILE A 63 -2.27 -6.06 -20.72
C ILE A 63 -3.30 -5.90 -19.60
N PRO A 64 -3.10 -4.96 -18.65
CA PRO A 64 -4.01 -4.80 -17.53
C PRO A 64 -5.35 -4.21 -17.98
N SER A 65 -6.43 -4.85 -17.59
CA SER A 65 -7.81 -4.37 -17.78
C SER A 65 -8.33 -3.68 -16.53
N ASN A 66 -9.42 -2.92 -16.65
CA ASN A 66 -10.11 -2.32 -15.52
C ASN A 66 -10.63 -3.41 -14.56
N PRO A 67 -10.46 -3.30 -13.23
CA PRO A 67 -9.97 -2.13 -12.47
C PRO A 67 -8.49 -2.21 -12.02
N ALA A 68 -7.64 -3.01 -12.65
CA ALA A 68 -6.25 -3.22 -12.26
C ALA A 68 -5.51 -1.89 -12.02
N LYS A 69 -4.70 -1.81 -10.99
CA LYS A 69 -3.87 -0.65 -10.66
C LYS A 69 -2.45 -0.87 -11.17
N ILE A 70 -1.97 0.07 -11.95
CA ILE A 70 -0.63 0.03 -12.55
C ILE A 70 0.18 1.15 -11.93
N ARG A 71 1.36 0.82 -11.38
CA ARG A 71 2.36 1.80 -10.96
C ARG A 71 3.64 1.59 -11.75
N ILE A 72 4.11 2.65 -12.37
CA ILE A 72 5.43 2.72 -12.99
C ILE A 72 6.27 3.62 -12.10
N ARG A 73 7.36 3.11 -11.54
CA ARG A 73 8.20 3.85 -10.59
C ARG A 73 9.68 3.72 -10.92
N ARG A 74 10.44 4.69 -10.48
CA ARG A 74 11.90 4.59 -10.42
C ARG A 74 12.28 3.85 -9.15
N ASP A 75 13.30 3.01 -9.27
CA ASP A 75 13.92 2.24 -8.19
C ASP A 75 15.42 2.26 -8.43
N THR A 76 16.06 3.31 -7.96
CA THR A 76 17.49 3.56 -8.22
C THR A 76 18.32 2.54 -7.47
N ASP A 77 19.11 1.77 -8.21
CA ASP A 77 20.06 0.81 -7.67
C ASP A 77 21.16 1.54 -6.85
N VAL A 78 21.22 1.26 -5.57
CA VAL A 78 22.20 1.85 -4.62
C VAL A 78 23.12 0.81 -3.99
N ASP A 79 23.10 -0.44 -4.46
CA ASP A 79 23.94 -1.50 -3.93
C ASP A 79 25.42 -1.21 -4.17
N ASN A 80 25.73 -0.52 -5.27
CA ASN A 80 27.09 -0.12 -5.61
C ASN A 80 27.10 1.33 -6.11
N ALA A 81 28.14 2.07 -5.74
CA ALA A 81 28.37 3.39 -6.32
C ALA A 81 28.66 3.29 -7.82
N LEU A 82 28.14 4.25 -8.62
CA LEU A 82 28.39 4.29 -10.08
C LEU A 82 29.87 4.47 -10.43
N ALA A 83 30.61 5.13 -9.56
CA ALA A 83 32.07 5.26 -9.69
C ALA A 83 32.74 5.05 -8.34
N THR A 84 33.83 4.29 -8.35
CA THR A 84 34.72 4.07 -7.18
C THR A 84 36.09 4.74 -7.41
N TYR A 85 36.65 5.30 -6.39
CA TYR A 85 37.92 6.00 -6.46
C TYR A 85 39.00 5.21 -5.73
N VAL A 86 40.19 5.07 -6.34
CA VAL A 86 41.33 4.45 -5.72
C VAL A 86 42.40 5.51 -5.46
N ALA A 87 43.27 5.29 -4.44
CA ALA A 87 44.34 6.22 -4.11
C ALA A 87 45.26 6.46 -5.32
N GLY A 88 45.51 7.73 -5.62
CA GLY A 88 46.35 8.14 -6.75
C GLY A 88 45.64 8.24 -8.11
N SER A 89 44.34 7.89 -8.19
CA SER A 89 43.57 8.11 -9.43
C SER A 89 43.11 9.56 -9.55
N SER A 90 42.97 10.03 -10.80
CA SER A 90 42.31 11.32 -11.06
C SER A 90 40.80 11.19 -10.90
N VAL A 91 40.18 12.15 -10.21
CA VAL A 91 38.75 12.25 -10.01
C VAL A 91 38.16 13.05 -11.18
N LYS A 92 37.22 12.46 -11.92
CA LYS A 92 36.49 13.13 -13.01
C LYS A 92 35.20 13.74 -12.48
N ALA A 93 34.89 14.95 -12.94
CA ALA A 93 33.63 15.62 -12.55
C ALA A 93 32.40 14.78 -12.93
N GLY A 94 32.43 14.03 -14.05
CA GLY A 94 31.36 13.13 -14.45
C GLY A 94 31.08 12.03 -13.44
N ASP A 95 32.13 11.44 -12.87
CA ASP A 95 32.03 10.36 -11.87
C ASP A 95 31.42 10.87 -10.55
N LEU A 96 31.83 12.07 -10.10
CA LEU A 96 31.25 12.73 -8.94
C LEU A 96 29.75 13.04 -9.18
N ASN A 97 29.43 13.64 -10.31
CA ASN A 97 28.04 13.98 -10.66
C ASN A 97 27.16 12.73 -10.75
N ASN A 98 27.69 11.62 -11.26
CA ASN A 98 26.94 10.36 -11.36
C ASN A 98 26.64 9.78 -9.97
N ASN A 99 27.64 9.75 -9.06
CA ASN A 99 27.43 9.31 -7.68
C ASN A 99 26.43 10.22 -6.94
N GLN A 100 26.55 11.55 -7.11
CA GLN A 100 25.59 12.49 -6.52
C GLN A 100 24.19 12.31 -7.07
N LYS A 101 24.05 12.08 -8.39
CA LYS A 101 22.76 11.80 -9.02
C LYS A 101 22.12 10.53 -8.48
N GLN A 102 22.91 9.48 -8.26
CA GLN A 102 22.43 8.22 -7.67
C GLN A 102 21.83 8.45 -6.27
N ILE A 103 22.58 9.15 -5.40
CA ILE A 103 22.11 9.48 -4.05
C ILE A 103 20.87 10.40 -4.11
N LEU A 104 20.87 11.40 -4.97
CA LEU A 104 19.76 12.34 -5.12
C LEU A 104 18.49 11.61 -5.57
N TYR A 105 18.61 10.68 -6.51
CA TYR A 105 17.47 9.95 -7.03
C TYR A 105 16.89 9.00 -5.97
N ALA A 106 17.73 8.28 -5.24
CA ALA A 106 17.29 7.46 -4.12
C ALA A 106 16.59 8.29 -3.01
N ALA A 107 17.15 9.45 -2.66
CA ALA A 107 16.52 10.35 -1.69
C ALA A 107 15.17 10.90 -2.17
N GLN A 108 15.01 11.17 -3.46
CA GLN A 108 13.73 11.59 -4.03
C GLN A 108 12.68 10.46 -3.97
N GLU A 109 13.10 9.23 -4.17
CA GLU A 109 12.23 8.05 -4.06
C GLU A 109 11.72 7.89 -2.62
N GLU A 110 12.59 8.02 -1.64
CA GLU A 110 12.23 7.98 -0.22
C GLU A 110 11.25 9.11 0.15
N GLN A 111 11.43 10.31 -0.36
CA GLN A 111 10.50 11.42 -0.15
C GLN A 111 9.11 11.20 -0.77
N ASN A 112 9.01 10.34 -1.78
CA ASN A 112 7.75 9.99 -2.43
C ASN A 112 7.06 8.76 -1.82
N VAL A 113 7.64 8.16 -0.78
CA VAL A 113 6.94 7.12 -0.03
C VAL A 113 5.74 7.74 0.68
N VAL A 114 4.55 7.33 0.28
CA VAL A 114 3.29 7.80 0.83
C VAL A 114 2.88 6.95 2.04
N ASN A 115 1.99 7.48 2.88
CA ASN A 115 1.37 6.68 3.93
C ASN A 115 0.55 5.54 3.29
N ALA A 116 0.55 4.38 3.94
CA ALA A 116 -0.27 3.26 3.51
C ALA A 116 -1.76 3.63 3.54
N THR A 117 -2.49 3.16 2.54
CA THR A 117 -3.95 3.21 2.50
C THR A 117 -4.47 1.77 2.41
N SER A 118 -5.80 1.58 2.47
CA SER A 118 -6.41 0.27 2.23
C SER A 118 -6.11 -0.32 0.83
N SER A 119 -5.61 0.50 -0.09
CA SER A 119 -5.38 0.10 -1.49
C SER A 119 -3.93 0.29 -1.96
N VAL A 120 -3.11 1.03 -1.22
CA VAL A 120 -1.73 1.38 -1.63
C VAL A 120 -0.77 1.08 -0.49
N ALA A 121 0.31 0.37 -0.79
CA ALA A 121 1.42 0.17 0.14
C ALA A 121 2.16 1.49 0.38
N GLY A 122 2.63 1.70 1.60
CA GLY A 122 3.38 2.88 2.02
C GLY A 122 4.34 2.50 3.14
N PHE A 123 4.49 3.34 4.15
CA PHE A 123 5.25 2.99 5.37
C PHE A 123 4.70 1.77 6.12
N MET A 124 3.50 1.36 5.78
CA MET A 124 2.86 0.13 6.22
C MET A 124 2.27 -0.57 5.00
N SER A 125 2.25 -1.90 4.96
CA SER A 125 1.62 -2.59 3.85
C SER A 125 0.12 -2.23 3.78
N HIS A 126 -0.44 -2.19 2.57
CA HIS A 126 -1.87 -1.90 2.42
C HIS A 126 -2.77 -2.90 3.18
N THR A 127 -2.33 -4.16 3.26
CA THR A 127 -3.04 -5.22 4.00
C THR A 127 -3.04 -4.96 5.51
N ASP A 128 -1.91 -4.53 6.06
CA ASP A 128 -1.80 -4.24 7.48
C ASP A 128 -2.54 -2.95 7.84
N LYS A 129 -2.50 -1.95 6.95
CA LYS A 129 -3.31 -0.73 7.10
C LYS A 129 -4.81 -1.04 7.10
N ALA A 130 -5.28 -1.91 6.20
CA ALA A 130 -6.68 -2.31 6.14
C ALA A 130 -7.12 -3.08 7.40
N LYS A 131 -6.24 -3.95 7.94
CA LYS A 131 -6.49 -4.63 9.23
C LYS A 131 -6.56 -3.62 10.37
N LEU A 132 -5.63 -2.68 10.43
CA LEU A 132 -5.59 -1.66 11.47
C LEU A 132 -6.82 -0.75 11.43
N ASP A 133 -7.23 -0.31 10.24
CA ASP A 133 -8.45 0.49 10.06
C ASP A 133 -9.70 -0.29 10.53
N GLY A 134 -9.73 -1.60 10.30
CA GLY A 134 -10.81 -2.46 10.79
C GLY A 134 -10.82 -2.60 12.31
N ILE A 135 -9.65 -2.68 12.94
CA ILE A 135 -9.50 -2.74 14.40
C ILE A 135 -9.90 -1.40 15.02
N GLU A 136 -9.42 -0.28 14.52
CA GLU A 136 -9.74 1.05 15.06
C GLU A 136 -11.23 1.37 14.92
N THR A 137 -11.84 1.03 13.80
CA THR A 137 -13.28 1.22 13.60
C THR A 137 -14.11 0.40 14.58
N ALA A 138 -13.65 -0.79 14.96
CA ALA A 138 -14.29 -1.62 15.98
C ALA A 138 -13.90 -1.24 17.41
N ALA A 139 -12.67 -0.73 17.63
CA ALA A 139 -12.13 -0.38 18.95
C ALA A 139 -12.63 0.99 19.47
N THR A 140 -13.00 1.91 18.60
CA THR A 140 -13.58 3.20 18.99
C THR A 140 -15.04 3.10 19.47
N ALA A 141 -15.68 1.99 19.22
CA ALA A 141 -17.00 1.69 19.74
C ALA A 141 -16.86 0.69 20.90
N ASP A 142 -16.44 1.16 22.07
CA ASP A 142 -16.67 0.39 23.31
C ASP A 142 -18.15 0.07 23.38
N GLN A 143 -18.46 -1.22 23.52
CA GLN A 143 -19.84 -1.64 23.66
C GLN A 143 -20.43 -0.97 24.89
N THR A 144 -21.54 -0.28 24.70
CA THR A 144 -22.28 0.32 25.81
C THR A 144 -22.88 -0.78 26.68
N ALA A 145 -23.14 -0.47 27.93
CA ALA A 145 -23.81 -1.41 28.85
C ALA A 145 -25.16 -1.90 28.27
N SER A 146 -25.85 -1.09 27.48
CA SER A 146 -27.10 -1.45 26.79
C SER A 146 -26.87 -2.47 25.69
N GLU A 147 -25.82 -2.28 24.86
CA GLU A 147 -25.49 -3.22 23.78
C GLU A 147 -25.03 -4.57 24.33
N ILE A 148 -24.20 -4.57 25.37
CA ILE A 148 -23.78 -5.80 26.04
C ILE A 148 -24.99 -6.56 26.59
N ARG A 149 -25.91 -5.87 27.21
CA ARG A 149 -27.15 -6.49 27.75
C ARG A 149 -27.96 -7.11 26.60
N THR A 150 -28.20 -6.37 25.52
CA THR A 150 -28.94 -6.86 24.36
C THR A 150 -28.28 -8.08 23.73
N LEU A 151 -26.96 -8.10 23.59
CA LEU A 151 -26.22 -9.24 23.06
C LEU A 151 -26.33 -10.46 23.98
N VAL A 152 -26.24 -10.28 25.29
CA VAL A 152 -26.36 -11.35 26.26
C VAL A 152 -27.80 -11.92 26.28
N GLU A 153 -28.82 -11.07 26.25
CA GLU A 153 -30.24 -11.48 26.20
C GLU A 153 -30.63 -12.17 24.87
N SER A 154 -29.94 -11.83 23.76
CA SER A 154 -30.19 -12.45 22.45
C SER A 154 -29.51 -13.80 22.24
N ALA A 155 -28.58 -14.18 23.12
CA ALA A 155 -27.89 -15.47 23.05
C ALA A 155 -28.83 -16.62 23.37
N SER A 156 -29.13 -17.47 22.40
CA SER A 156 -30.16 -18.53 22.50
C SER A 156 -29.81 -19.70 23.41
N ASP A 157 -28.56 -19.80 23.86
CA ASP A 157 -28.01 -20.89 24.68
C ASP A 157 -27.42 -20.38 26.02
N SER A 158 -27.58 -19.09 26.34
CA SER A 158 -27.15 -18.51 27.59
C SER A 158 -28.32 -18.51 28.59
N ASN A 159 -28.15 -19.10 29.76
CA ASN A 159 -29.08 -18.94 30.91
C ASN A 159 -28.94 -17.54 31.51
N VAL A 160 -29.38 -16.53 30.80
CA VAL A 160 -29.32 -15.14 31.25
C VAL A 160 -30.59 -14.85 32.09
N PHE A 161 -30.37 -14.27 33.26
CA PHE A 161 -31.44 -13.75 34.08
C PHE A 161 -31.90 -12.40 33.49
N THR A 162 -33.00 -12.42 32.77
CA THR A 162 -33.51 -11.25 32.01
C THR A 162 -34.29 -10.29 32.93
N ASP A 163 -34.53 -9.06 32.47
CA ASP A 163 -35.38 -8.09 33.18
C ASP A 163 -36.82 -8.65 33.38
N ALA A 164 -37.26 -9.52 32.46
CA ALA A 164 -38.57 -10.20 32.59
C ALA A 164 -38.56 -11.24 33.73
N ASP A 165 -37.45 -11.96 33.93
CA ASP A 165 -37.32 -12.93 35.01
C ASP A 165 -37.16 -12.23 36.38
N HIS A 166 -36.46 -11.09 36.40
CA HIS A 166 -36.36 -10.23 37.57
C HIS A 166 -37.75 -9.69 38.00
N THR A 167 -38.55 -9.28 37.02
CA THR A 167 -39.93 -8.82 37.28
C THR A 167 -40.81 -9.95 37.86
N LYS A 168 -40.67 -11.18 37.32
CA LYS A 168 -41.38 -12.35 37.87
C LYS A 168 -40.95 -12.66 39.28
N LEU A 169 -39.63 -12.64 39.56
CA LEU A 169 -39.09 -12.91 40.87
C LEU A 169 -39.59 -11.90 41.90
N ASN A 170 -39.57 -10.60 41.58
CA ASN A 170 -40.13 -9.56 42.44
C ASN A 170 -41.64 -9.73 42.71
N GLY A 171 -42.36 -10.26 41.74
CA GLY A 171 -43.78 -10.59 41.89
C GLY A 171 -44.04 -11.75 42.86
N ILE A 172 -43.15 -12.73 42.89
CA ILE A 172 -43.18 -13.85 43.86
C ILE A 172 -42.89 -13.38 45.28
N GLU A 173 -41.88 -12.55 45.46
CA GLU A 173 -41.56 -11.99 46.80
C GLU A 173 -42.70 -11.13 47.33
N SER A 174 -43.34 -10.34 46.48
CA SER A 174 -44.50 -9.53 46.87
C SER A 174 -45.72 -10.38 47.27
N ALA A 175 -45.90 -11.55 46.62
CA ALA A 175 -47.00 -12.47 46.90
C ALA A 175 -46.81 -13.24 48.23
N THR A 176 -45.56 -13.55 48.64
CA THR A 176 -45.27 -14.23 49.90
C THR A 176 -45.35 -13.31 51.12
N ALA A 177 -45.25 -12.00 50.93
CA ALA A 177 -45.35 -11.03 52.03
C ALA A 177 -46.81 -10.73 52.50
N VAL A 178 -47.84 -11.34 51.87
CA VAL A 178 -49.27 -11.08 52.11
C VAL A 178 -49.97 -12.26 52.83
N SER A 179 -49.25 -13.24 53.35
CA SER A 179 -49.81 -14.39 54.11
C SER A 179 -49.47 -14.31 55.57
#